data_58fd26cccbbc6098b87127079e6c7410
#
_entry.id   58fd26cccbbc6098b87127079e6c7410
#
_cell.length_a   1.000
_cell.length_b   1.000
_cell.length_c   1.000
_cell.angle_alpha   90.00
_cell.angle_beta   90.00
_cell.angle_gamma   90.00
#
_symmetry.space_group_name_H-M   'P 1'
#
loop_
_entity.id
_entity.type
_entity.pdbx_description
1 polymer ?
#
loop_
_entity_poly.entity_id
_entity_poly.type
_entity_poly.pdbx_seq_one_letter_code
_entity_poly.pdbx_strand_id
1 'polypeptide(L)'
;MRLLPDVVGAGRCRRVPGAGRRRLTGAVMALVATAALAGCSRFDAALGQRQAIVSFRAGTPVPQRLAVRSACAKVPAVTPQPLPSDLSSPYALQQLIFQINQASDADVARLETCLAKFPSVAGVVLQDSSDEGN
;
A
#
# COMPACT_ATOMS: atom_id res chain seq x y z
N MET A 1 17.20 -3.26 35.65
CA MET A 1 17.91 -4.21 34.82
C MET A 1 17.05 -5.42 34.58
N ARG A 2 16.38 -5.51 33.43
CA ARG A 2 15.73 -6.76 32.93
C ARG A 2 15.91 -6.78 31.42
N LEU A 3 16.71 -7.73 30.98
CA LEU A 3 17.02 -8.04 29.61
C LEU A 3 15.80 -8.74 28.97
N LEU A 4 15.35 -8.25 27.83
CA LEU A 4 14.36 -8.90 26.97
C LEU A 4 15.10 -9.79 25.94
N PRO A 5 14.65 -11.01 25.66
CA PRO A 5 15.27 -11.88 24.68
C PRO A 5 14.80 -11.57 23.25
N ASP A 6 15.77 -11.51 22.35
CA ASP A 6 15.62 -11.54 20.90
C ASP A 6 14.84 -12.77 20.44
N VAL A 7 13.73 -12.54 19.73
CA VAL A 7 13.05 -13.59 18.95
C VAL A 7 13.31 -13.34 17.48
N VAL A 8 14.43 -13.81 16.98
CA VAL A 8 14.71 -13.92 15.54
C VAL A 8 13.99 -15.16 15.00
N GLY A 9 12.79 -14.96 14.46
CA GLY A 9 12.03 -16.01 13.77
C GLY A 9 12.42 -16.10 12.29
N ALA A 10 13.55 -16.73 11.99
CA ALA A 10 13.90 -17.08 10.61
C ALA A 10 13.04 -18.24 10.11
N GLY A 11 12.00 -17.93 9.36
CA GLY A 11 11.18 -18.90 8.64
C GLY A 11 11.98 -19.61 7.55
N ARG A 12 12.60 -20.74 7.91
CA ARG A 12 13.27 -21.64 6.96
C ARG A 12 12.20 -22.39 6.15
N CYS A 13 12.08 -22.08 4.88
CA CYS A 13 11.44 -22.97 3.93
C CYS A 13 12.18 -24.31 3.88
N ARG A 14 11.60 -25.33 4.50
CA ARG A 14 12.13 -26.71 4.54
C ARG A 14 12.05 -27.30 3.14
N ARG A 15 13.21 -27.52 2.50
CA ARG A 15 13.32 -28.40 1.32
C ARG A 15 12.98 -29.82 1.73
N VAL A 16 11.97 -30.39 1.12
CA VAL A 16 11.67 -31.81 1.21
C VAL A 16 12.43 -32.53 0.10
N PRO A 17 13.39 -33.39 0.40
CA PRO A 17 14.02 -34.25 -0.59
C PRO A 17 13.18 -35.52 -0.74
N GLY A 18 12.42 -35.61 -1.82
CA GLY A 18 11.71 -36.85 -2.21
C GLY A 18 12.34 -37.46 -3.43
N ALA A 19 13.29 -38.32 -3.26
CA ALA A 19 13.78 -39.22 -4.29
C ALA A 19 12.79 -40.41 -4.45
N GLY A 20 12.16 -40.54 -5.60
CA GLY A 20 11.31 -41.70 -5.90
C GLY A 20 11.08 -41.81 -7.40
N ARG A 21 11.83 -42.75 -8.03
CA ARG A 21 11.69 -43.21 -9.41
C ARG A 21 10.21 -43.50 -9.78
N ARG A 22 9.71 -42.90 -10.89
CA ARG A 22 9.00 -43.65 -11.94
C ARG A 22 8.81 -42.72 -13.13
N ARG A 23 9.32 -43.16 -14.27
CA ARG A 23 9.16 -42.56 -15.62
C ARG A 23 7.68 -42.66 -16.04
N LEU A 24 7.20 -41.68 -16.81
CA LEU A 24 5.88 -41.55 -17.39
C LEU A 24 4.83 -40.87 -16.49
N THR A 25 4.95 -39.56 -16.34
CA THR A 25 3.83 -38.60 -16.18
C THR A 25 4.41 -37.18 -15.98
N GLY A 26 5.41 -36.83 -16.78
CA GLY A 26 6.16 -35.58 -16.60
C GLY A 26 5.49 -34.28 -17.07
N ALA A 27 4.31 -34.32 -17.68
CA ALA A 27 3.70 -33.13 -18.26
C ALA A 27 2.64 -32.44 -17.35
N VAL A 28 2.02 -33.19 -16.42
CA VAL A 28 0.96 -32.62 -15.56
C VAL A 28 1.48 -32.01 -14.28
N MET A 29 2.61 -32.50 -13.75
CA MET A 29 3.20 -31.97 -12.51
C MET A 29 3.93 -30.63 -12.67
N ALA A 30 4.36 -30.27 -13.90
CA ALA A 30 5.01 -28.98 -14.17
C ALA A 30 4.03 -27.79 -14.09
N LEU A 31 2.76 -27.99 -14.40
CA LEU A 31 1.71 -26.96 -14.39
C LEU A 31 1.25 -26.59 -12.98
N VAL A 32 1.32 -27.52 -12.02
CA VAL A 32 0.90 -27.26 -10.63
C VAL A 32 1.97 -26.52 -9.84
N ALA A 33 3.25 -26.74 -10.17
CA ALA A 33 4.36 -26.07 -9.49
C ALA A 33 4.49 -24.58 -9.85
N THR A 34 4.09 -24.18 -11.05
CA THR A 34 4.13 -22.77 -11.48
C THR A 34 3.01 -21.92 -10.87
N ALA A 35 1.86 -22.51 -10.53
CA ALA A 35 0.77 -21.80 -9.87
C ALA A 35 1.08 -21.44 -8.40
N ALA A 36 1.91 -22.23 -7.71
CA ALA A 36 2.26 -21.98 -6.32
C ALA A 36 3.26 -20.82 -6.13
N LEU A 37 4.07 -20.49 -7.16
CA LEU A 37 5.04 -19.39 -7.10
C LEU A 37 4.39 -18.02 -7.36
N ALA A 38 3.24 -17.98 -8.04
CA ALA A 38 2.51 -16.74 -8.31
C ALA A 38 1.74 -16.21 -7.07
N GLY A 39 1.53 -17.05 -6.05
CA GLY A 39 0.83 -16.67 -4.81
C GLY A 39 1.67 -15.82 -3.86
N CYS A 40 2.98 -16.05 -3.79
CA CYS A 40 3.84 -15.36 -2.82
C CYS A 40 4.09 -13.88 -3.19
N SER A 41 4.15 -13.55 -4.48
CA SER A 41 4.40 -12.17 -4.91
C SER A 41 3.24 -11.20 -4.64
N ARG A 42 2.02 -11.71 -4.45
CA ARG A 42 0.86 -10.87 -4.08
C ARG A 42 0.83 -10.53 -2.58
N PHE A 43 1.38 -11.40 -1.74
CA PHE A 43 1.50 -11.14 -0.30
C PHE A 43 2.59 -10.09 -0.01
N ASP A 44 3.74 -10.15 -0.69
CA ASP A 44 4.79 -9.14 -0.53
C ASP A 44 4.34 -7.76 -0.99
N ALA A 45 3.51 -7.68 -2.05
CA ALA A 45 2.94 -6.42 -2.52
C ALA A 45 1.91 -5.83 -1.54
N ALA A 46 1.26 -6.65 -0.72
CA ALA A 46 0.31 -6.19 0.29
C ALA A 46 0.99 -5.71 1.58
N LEU A 47 2.15 -6.29 1.92
CA LEU A 47 2.89 -5.97 3.14
C LEU A 47 3.75 -4.69 3.05
N GLY A 48 3.87 -4.08 1.87
CA GLY A 48 4.68 -2.88 1.63
C GLY A 48 3.88 -1.67 1.17
N GLN A 49 2.57 -1.62 1.40
CA GLN A 49 1.78 -0.49 0.97
C GLN A 49 1.92 0.68 1.94
N ARG A 50 2.63 1.71 1.48
CA ARG A 50 2.68 3.00 2.17
C ARG A 50 1.63 3.93 1.57
N GLN A 51 0.85 4.58 2.41
CA GLN A 51 -0.18 5.51 1.94
C GLN A 51 -0.25 6.77 2.82
N ALA A 52 -0.59 7.88 2.17
CA ALA A 52 -0.91 9.12 2.84
C ALA A 52 -2.42 9.33 2.79
N ILE A 53 -3.05 9.38 3.94
CA ILE A 53 -4.48 9.63 4.11
C ILE A 53 -4.67 11.10 4.45
N VAL A 54 -5.36 11.82 3.58
CA VAL A 54 -5.66 13.24 3.71
C VAL A 54 -7.09 13.41 4.18
N SER A 55 -7.28 14.04 5.31
CA SER A 55 -8.59 14.39 5.86
C SER A 55 -8.94 15.85 5.58
N PHE A 56 -10.20 16.12 5.31
CA PHE A 56 -10.70 17.47 5.04
C PHE A 56 -11.48 18.03 6.22
N ARG A 57 -11.50 19.35 6.31
CA ARG A 57 -12.36 20.07 7.26
C ARG A 57 -13.84 19.81 6.92
N ALA A 58 -14.66 19.79 7.96
CA ALA A 58 -16.12 19.66 7.78
C ALA A 58 -16.65 20.74 6.83
N GLY A 59 -17.57 20.35 5.96
CA GLY A 59 -18.16 21.26 4.98
C GLY A 59 -17.32 21.56 3.73
N THR A 60 -16.11 20.95 3.59
CA THR A 60 -15.32 21.09 2.36
C THR A 60 -16.09 20.50 1.17
N PRO A 61 -16.41 21.28 0.11
CA PRO A 61 -17.17 20.77 -1.02
C PRO A 61 -16.32 19.84 -1.90
N VAL A 62 -16.98 18.87 -2.56
CA VAL A 62 -16.34 17.86 -3.43
C VAL A 62 -15.42 18.48 -4.49
N PRO A 63 -15.79 19.60 -5.19
CA PRO A 63 -14.90 20.24 -6.16
C PRO A 63 -13.54 20.68 -5.56
N GLN A 64 -13.53 21.18 -4.33
CA GLN A 64 -12.27 21.55 -3.65
C GLN A 64 -11.42 20.32 -3.32
N ARG A 65 -12.04 19.23 -2.89
CA ARG A 65 -11.34 17.95 -2.64
C ARG A 65 -10.70 17.41 -3.92
N LEU A 66 -11.41 17.50 -5.05
CA LEU A 66 -10.89 17.14 -6.38
C LEU A 66 -9.74 18.04 -6.81
N ALA A 67 -9.80 19.35 -6.53
CA ALA A 67 -8.72 20.28 -6.82
C ALA A 67 -7.43 19.92 -6.05
N VAL A 68 -7.55 19.60 -4.75
CA VAL A 68 -6.42 19.11 -3.94
C VAL A 68 -5.83 17.85 -4.56
N ARG A 69 -6.70 16.88 -4.89
CA ARG A 69 -6.28 15.61 -5.50
C ARG A 69 -5.48 15.84 -6.80
N SER A 70 -6.01 16.66 -7.70
CA SER A 70 -5.38 16.90 -9.00
C SER A 70 -4.08 17.68 -8.91
N ALA A 71 -4.01 18.64 -7.98
CA ALA A 71 -2.80 19.44 -7.77
C ALA A 71 -1.65 18.58 -7.20
N CYS A 72 -1.96 17.79 -6.15
CA CYS A 72 -0.92 17.03 -5.43
C CYS A 72 -0.59 15.68 -6.10
N ALA A 73 -1.40 15.18 -7.02
CA ALA A 73 -1.07 14.03 -7.88
C ALA A 73 0.13 14.28 -8.82
N LYS A 74 0.58 15.53 -8.95
CA LYS A 74 1.75 15.90 -9.76
C LYS A 74 3.08 15.66 -9.06
N VAL A 75 3.07 15.33 -7.77
CA VAL A 75 4.28 14.99 -7.02
C VAL A 75 4.83 13.66 -7.54
N PRO A 76 6.13 13.54 -7.82
CA PRO A 76 6.72 12.30 -8.30
C PRO A 76 6.47 11.12 -7.36
N ALA A 77 6.28 9.95 -7.91
CA ALA A 77 6.04 8.69 -7.20
C ALA A 77 4.83 8.68 -6.23
N VAL A 78 3.92 9.65 -6.38
CA VAL A 78 2.67 9.74 -5.64
C VAL A 78 1.50 9.46 -6.59
N THR A 79 0.69 8.46 -6.25
CA THR A 79 -0.45 8.06 -7.08
C THR A 79 -1.74 8.16 -6.27
N PRO A 80 -2.69 9.03 -6.64
CA PRO A 80 -3.97 9.10 -5.95
C PRO A 80 -4.80 7.85 -6.24
N GLN A 81 -5.53 7.36 -5.25
CA GLN A 81 -6.47 6.25 -5.44
C GLN A 81 -7.52 6.60 -6.51
N PRO A 82 -8.06 5.60 -7.23
CA PRO A 82 -9.15 5.79 -8.17
C PRO A 82 -10.34 6.52 -7.53
N LEU A 83 -11.00 7.33 -8.31
CA LEU A 83 -12.22 8.02 -7.84
C LEU A 83 -13.35 7.01 -7.65
N PRO A 84 -14.20 7.21 -6.62
CA PRO A 84 -15.45 6.45 -6.52
C PRO A 84 -16.35 6.74 -7.73
N SER A 85 -17.19 5.77 -8.09
CA SER A 85 -18.10 5.87 -9.22
C SER A 85 -19.17 6.93 -9.03
N ASP A 86 -19.52 7.25 -7.79
CA ASP A 86 -20.50 8.26 -7.43
C ASP A 86 -19.85 9.41 -6.65
N LEU A 87 -19.80 10.58 -7.27
CA LEU A 87 -19.32 11.83 -6.68
C LEU A 87 -20.46 12.77 -6.30
N SER A 88 -21.72 12.39 -6.50
CA SER A 88 -22.89 13.23 -6.19
C SER A 88 -23.15 13.33 -4.70
N SER A 89 -22.68 12.35 -3.92
CA SER A 89 -22.80 12.37 -2.47
C SER A 89 -21.93 13.46 -1.86
N PRO A 90 -22.45 14.28 -0.91
CA PRO A 90 -21.63 15.24 -0.16
C PRO A 90 -20.56 14.56 0.71
N TYR A 91 -20.71 13.27 0.93
CA TYR A 91 -19.74 12.43 1.66
C TYR A 91 -18.68 11.83 0.74
N ALA A 92 -18.82 11.98 -0.59
CA ALA A 92 -17.80 11.52 -1.51
C ALA A 92 -16.47 12.20 -1.22
N LEU A 93 -15.38 11.43 -1.25
CA LEU A 93 -14.02 11.92 -1.02
C LEU A 93 -13.83 12.63 0.35
N GLN A 94 -14.46 12.15 1.42
CA GLN A 94 -14.19 12.67 2.78
C GLN A 94 -12.71 12.51 3.15
N GLN A 95 -12.06 11.49 2.60
CA GLN A 95 -10.63 11.26 2.66
C GLN A 95 -10.08 11.08 1.25
N LEU A 96 -8.90 11.61 1.00
CA LEU A 96 -8.11 11.27 -0.17
C LEU A 96 -6.96 10.38 0.25
N ILE A 97 -6.73 9.33 -0.50
CA ILE A 97 -5.63 8.40 -0.26
C ILE A 97 -4.67 8.48 -1.43
N PHE A 98 -3.41 8.72 -1.11
CA PHE A 98 -2.31 8.68 -2.05
C PHE A 98 -1.43 7.49 -1.75
N GLN A 99 -1.19 6.65 -2.75
CA GLN A 99 -0.20 5.59 -2.68
C GLN A 99 1.19 6.20 -2.80
N ILE A 100 2.07 5.90 -1.84
CA ILE A 100 3.43 6.45 -1.75
C ILE A 100 4.48 5.35 -1.65
N ASN A 101 4.16 4.15 -2.16
CA ASN A 101 5.03 2.96 -2.09
C ASN A 101 6.40 3.18 -2.71
N GLN A 102 6.47 4.00 -3.77
CA GLN A 102 7.70 4.31 -4.51
C GLN A 102 8.25 5.70 -4.17
N ALA A 103 7.57 6.44 -3.28
CA ALA A 103 7.97 7.80 -2.94
C ALA A 103 9.17 7.80 -2.00
N SER A 104 10.16 8.63 -2.32
CA SER A 104 11.24 8.94 -1.41
C SER A 104 10.75 9.88 -0.30
N ASP A 105 11.50 10.02 0.78
CA ASP A 105 11.16 10.97 1.86
C ASP A 105 11.08 12.41 1.33
N ALA A 106 11.89 12.75 0.32
CA ALA A 106 11.81 14.04 -0.36
C ALA A 106 10.50 14.23 -1.13
N ASP A 107 9.96 13.17 -1.73
CA ASP A 107 8.67 13.22 -2.44
C ASP A 107 7.50 13.29 -1.43
N VAL A 108 7.60 12.61 -0.31
CA VAL A 108 6.63 12.73 0.79
C VAL A 108 6.61 14.17 1.33
N ALA A 109 7.77 14.78 1.59
CA ALA A 109 7.85 16.17 2.02
C ALA A 109 7.28 17.16 0.98
N ARG A 110 7.44 16.88 -0.33
CA ARG A 110 6.80 17.65 -1.40
C ARG A 110 5.28 17.48 -1.39
N LEU A 111 4.77 16.27 -1.14
CA LEU A 111 3.36 16.01 -0.99
C LEU A 111 2.77 16.81 0.18
N GLU A 112 3.40 16.76 1.34
CA GLU A 112 3.00 17.53 2.52
C GLU A 112 3.01 19.05 2.24
N THR A 113 4.07 19.55 1.58
CA THR A 113 4.17 20.95 1.16
C THR A 113 3.04 21.33 0.18
N CYS A 114 2.66 20.42 -0.74
CA CYS A 114 1.53 20.64 -1.64
C CYS A 114 0.23 20.74 -0.86
N LEU A 115 -0.03 19.79 0.05
CA LEU A 115 -1.26 19.70 0.84
C LEU A 115 -1.41 20.90 1.79
N ALA A 116 -0.32 21.39 2.36
CA ALA A 116 -0.30 22.57 3.25
C ALA A 116 -0.77 23.88 2.57
N LYS A 117 -0.74 23.94 1.23
CA LYS A 117 -1.26 25.09 0.47
C LYS A 117 -2.79 25.19 0.49
N PHE A 118 -3.46 24.13 0.89
CA PHE A 118 -4.93 24.05 0.86
C PHE A 118 -5.51 24.17 2.27
N PRO A 119 -6.15 25.29 2.62
CA PRO A 119 -6.73 25.49 3.96
C PRO A 119 -7.90 24.53 4.26
N SER A 120 -8.45 23.88 3.25
CA SER A 120 -9.49 22.85 3.38
C SER A 120 -8.96 21.51 3.92
N VAL A 121 -7.65 21.27 3.86
CA VAL A 121 -7.02 20.10 4.44
C VAL A 121 -6.96 20.26 5.96
N ALA A 122 -7.47 19.26 6.68
CA ALA A 122 -7.47 19.23 8.15
C ALA A 122 -6.22 18.53 8.70
N GLY A 123 -5.75 17.50 8.00
CA GLY A 123 -4.58 16.75 8.40
C GLY A 123 -4.19 15.68 7.39
N VAL A 124 -2.99 15.16 7.57
CA VAL A 124 -2.41 14.07 6.77
C VAL A 124 -1.89 13.02 7.75
N VAL A 125 -2.20 11.76 7.50
CA VAL A 125 -1.68 10.62 8.24
C VAL A 125 -0.92 9.73 7.27
N LEU A 126 0.33 9.45 7.58
CA LEU A 126 1.13 8.46 6.85
C LEU A 126 0.89 7.10 7.51
N GLN A 127 0.46 6.13 6.73
CA GLN A 127 0.31 4.75 7.15
C GLN A 127 1.32 3.88 6.41
N ASP A 128 2.09 3.13 7.18
CA ASP A 128 2.87 2.00 6.70
C ASP A 128 2.15 0.73 7.12
N SER A 129 1.97 -0.22 6.21
CA SER A 129 1.29 -1.49 6.50
C SER A 129 2.02 -2.37 7.54
N SER A 130 3.21 -1.95 7.97
CA SER A 130 3.97 -2.56 9.07
C SER A 130 3.43 -2.20 10.47
N ASP A 131 2.56 -1.19 10.59
CA ASP A 131 2.11 -0.68 11.90
C ASP A 131 0.85 -1.39 12.44
N GLU A 132 0.23 -2.29 11.70
CA GLU A 132 -0.98 -3.02 12.11
C GLU A 132 -0.71 -4.26 12.98
N GLY A 133 0.47 -4.41 13.55
CA GLY A 133 0.94 -5.63 14.24
C GLY A 133 1.26 -5.50 15.73
N ASN A 134 0.74 -4.48 16.46
CA ASN A 134 1.03 -4.42 17.90
C ASN A 134 -0.23 -4.19 18.76
#